data_f4b341f78656e99fdb1bf7ffc831d448
#
_entry.id   f4b341f78656e99fdb1bf7ffc831d448
#
_cell.length_a   1.000
_cell.length_b   1.000
_cell.length_c   1.000
_cell.angle_alpha   90.00
_cell.angle_beta   90.00
_cell.angle_gamma   90.00
#
_symmetry.space_group_name_H-M   'P 1'
#
loop_
_entity.id
_entity.type
_entity.pdbx_description
1 polymer ?
#
loop_
_entity_poly.entity_id
_entity_poly.type
_entity_poly.pdbx_seq_one_letter_code
_entity_poly.pdbx_strand_id
1 'polypeptide(L)'
;MSTVLPAAVVQGPLSETAAQHLVTHVPRARPQDRADEVQARLAGARYEALDAVYVIDDSAHLIGLVPLTELMAAAPAQPLAEIMNATPPQVLPDMDQEHVASLAIDAGVSAVPVVDAAGHLLGCVPAQALIAILRREHIEDMQRFVGIHQNNSQALHAISAPPLTRARE
;
A
#
# COMPACT_ATOMS: atom_id res chain seq x y z
N MET A 1 -46.71 -9.27 21.93
CA MET A 1 -45.47 -8.47 22.02
C MET A 1 -44.38 -9.26 21.36
N SER A 2 -44.14 -8.96 20.05
CA SER A 2 -43.10 -9.63 19.27
C SER A 2 -41.80 -8.84 19.36
N THR A 3 -40.80 -9.43 19.97
CA THR A 3 -39.44 -8.87 20.05
C THR A 3 -38.72 -9.12 18.72
N VAL A 4 -38.57 -8.07 17.95
CA VAL A 4 -37.74 -8.10 16.74
C VAL A 4 -36.27 -8.00 17.17
N LEU A 5 -35.50 -9.06 16.94
CA LEU A 5 -34.05 -9.06 17.08
C LEU A 5 -33.45 -8.14 16.01
N PRO A 6 -32.53 -7.25 16.35
CA PRO A 6 -31.84 -6.45 15.34
C PRO A 6 -30.97 -7.37 14.49
N ALA A 7 -31.06 -7.19 13.17
CA ALA A 7 -30.20 -7.87 12.21
C ALA A 7 -28.73 -7.58 12.54
N ALA A 8 -27.96 -8.62 12.72
CA ALA A 8 -26.51 -8.52 12.83
C ALA A 8 -25.96 -7.89 11.54
N VAL A 9 -25.42 -6.71 11.66
CA VAL A 9 -24.62 -6.08 10.61
C VAL A 9 -23.42 -7.00 10.42
N VAL A 10 -23.42 -7.74 9.32
CA VAL A 10 -22.23 -8.45 8.84
C VAL A 10 -21.21 -7.38 8.49
N GLN A 11 -20.32 -7.06 9.42
CA GLN A 11 -19.13 -6.29 9.13
C GLN A 11 -18.28 -7.17 8.21
N GLY A 12 -18.22 -6.83 6.93
CA GLY A 12 -17.19 -7.34 6.03
C GLY A 12 -15.80 -7.07 6.64
N PRO A 13 -14.75 -7.79 6.23
CA PRO A 13 -13.40 -7.52 6.72
C PRO A 13 -13.14 -6.04 6.57
N LEU A 14 -12.68 -5.39 7.67
CA LEU A 14 -12.30 -3.98 7.66
C LEU A 14 -11.18 -3.86 6.62
N SER A 15 -11.47 -3.24 5.49
CA SER A 15 -10.47 -2.97 4.46
C SER A 15 -9.34 -2.20 5.11
N GLU A 16 -8.14 -2.77 5.09
CA GLU A 16 -6.94 -2.08 5.59
C GLU A 16 -6.59 -0.96 4.61
N THR A 17 -6.24 0.21 5.14
CA THR A 17 -6.01 1.41 4.34
C THR A 17 -4.56 1.86 4.38
N ALA A 18 -4.17 2.77 3.48
CA ALA A 18 -2.85 3.39 3.45
C ALA A 18 -2.43 3.97 4.81
N ALA A 19 -3.39 4.50 5.58
CA ALA A 19 -3.13 5.10 6.90
C ALA A 19 -2.53 4.10 7.91
N GLN A 20 -2.86 2.82 7.81
CA GLN A 20 -2.35 1.78 8.73
C GLN A 20 -0.88 1.43 8.46
N HIS A 21 -0.38 1.76 7.29
CA HIS A 21 0.99 1.50 6.83
C HIS A 21 1.83 2.77 6.69
N LEU A 22 1.24 3.93 7.04
CA LEU A 22 1.87 5.23 6.91
C LEU A 22 3.05 5.38 7.86
N VAL A 23 4.21 5.73 7.32
CA VAL A 23 5.35 6.26 8.07
C VAL A 23 5.50 7.75 7.79
N THR A 24 5.75 8.54 8.82
CA THR A 24 5.72 10.01 8.74
C THR A 24 7.11 10.65 8.75
N HIS A 25 8.10 9.95 9.32
CA HIS A 25 9.46 10.45 9.38
C HIS A 25 10.24 10.05 8.12
N VAL A 26 10.00 10.82 7.06
CA VAL A 26 10.55 10.64 5.72
C VAL A 26 11.37 11.85 5.29
N PRO A 27 12.38 11.68 4.40
CA PRO A 27 13.20 12.80 3.94
C PRO A 27 12.40 13.75 3.06
N ARG A 28 12.47 15.05 3.39
CA ARG A 28 11.82 16.14 2.66
C ARG A 28 12.85 17.15 2.20
N ALA A 29 12.62 17.73 1.03
CA ALA A 29 13.49 18.75 0.46
C ALA A 29 12.68 19.77 -0.35
N ARG A 30 13.34 20.86 -0.74
CA ARG A 30 12.78 21.89 -1.61
C ARG A 30 13.27 21.67 -3.04
N PRO A 31 12.55 22.13 -4.08
CA PRO A 31 12.98 21.97 -5.46
C PRO A 31 14.32 22.65 -5.78
N GLN A 32 14.65 23.73 -5.07
CA GLN A 32 15.90 24.47 -5.24
C GLN A 32 17.08 23.89 -4.43
N ASP A 33 16.83 22.92 -3.52
CA ASP A 33 17.90 22.29 -2.75
C ASP A 33 18.84 21.54 -3.70
N ARG A 34 20.15 21.63 -3.42
CA ARG A 34 21.17 20.96 -4.22
C ARG A 34 21.34 19.50 -3.80
N ALA A 35 21.70 18.65 -4.74
CA ALA A 35 21.86 17.21 -4.47
C ALA A 35 22.89 16.94 -3.34
N ASP A 36 24.05 17.61 -3.34
CA ASP A 36 25.07 17.45 -2.30
C ASP A 36 24.61 17.88 -0.90
N GLU A 37 23.82 18.95 -0.81
CA GLU A 37 23.25 19.41 0.46
C GLU A 37 22.23 18.43 1.01
N VAL A 38 21.38 17.89 0.13
CA VAL A 38 20.38 16.87 0.52
C VAL A 38 21.09 15.58 0.94
N GLN A 39 22.06 15.09 0.18
CA GLN A 39 22.88 13.92 0.53
C GLN A 39 23.54 14.11 1.91
N ALA A 40 24.12 15.29 2.19
CA ALA A 40 24.72 15.58 3.48
C ALA A 40 23.71 15.57 4.63
N ARG A 41 22.49 16.04 4.41
CA ARG A 41 21.41 15.98 5.42
C ARG A 41 20.92 14.55 5.69
N LEU A 42 20.95 13.69 4.67
CA LEU A 42 20.58 12.28 4.84
C LEU A 42 21.64 11.50 5.63
N ALA A 43 22.90 11.89 5.51
CA ALA A 43 24.02 11.23 6.19
C ALA A 43 23.88 11.39 7.72
N GLY A 44 23.76 10.26 8.44
CA GLY A 44 23.59 10.24 9.88
C GLY A 44 22.18 10.48 10.41
N ALA A 45 21.21 10.85 9.55
CA ALA A 45 19.79 10.91 9.91
C ALA A 45 19.17 9.51 9.92
N ARG A 46 18.17 9.31 10.78
CA ARG A 46 17.42 8.05 10.86
C ARG A 46 16.00 8.31 10.38
N TYR A 47 15.69 7.84 9.19
CA TYR A 47 14.33 7.88 8.63
C TYR A 47 13.65 6.52 8.78
N GLU A 48 12.32 6.50 8.81
CA GLU A 48 11.53 5.27 8.81
C GLU A 48 11.48 4.65 7.41
N ALA A 49 11.60 5.49 6.37
CA ALA A 49 11.78 5.08 4.99
C ALA A 49 12.74 6.03 4.27
N LEU A 50 13.66 5.48 3.47
CA LEU A 50 14.70 6.22 2.75
C LEU A 50 14.78 5.78 1.28
N ASP A 51 13.69 5.36 0.69
CA ASP A 51 13.65 4.94 -0.72
C ASP A 51 13.71 6.13 -1.68
N ALA A 52 13.20 7.28 -1.24
CA ALA A 52 13.13 8.51 -2.02
C ALA A 52 13.17 9.76 -1.13
N VAL A 53 13.49 10.90 -1.73
CA VAL A 53 13.32 12.23 -1.14
C VAL A 53 12.07 12.86 -1.71
N TYR A 54 11.19 13.32 -0.82
CA TYR A 54 9.92 13.95 -1.18
C TYR A 54 10.12 15.46 -1.32
N VAL A 55 9.88 15.98 -2.52
CA VAL A 55 10.04 17.40 -2.81
C VAL A 55 8.72 18.11 -2.54
N ILE A 56 8.75 19.10 -1.64
CA ILE A 56 7.59 19.86 -1.19
C ILE A 56 7.79 21.35 -1.44
N ASP A 57 6.68 22.06 -1.66
CA ASP A 57 6.68 23.53 -1.74
C ASP A 57 6.66 24.17 -0.33
N ASP A 58 6.57 25.51 -0.29
CA ASP A 58 6.55 26.26 0.97
C ASP A 58 5.29 26.01 1.82
N SER A 59 4.23 25.54 1.20
CA SER A 59 2.98 25.14 1.86
C SER A 59 2.94 23.66 2.22
N ALA A 60 4.05 22.91 2.05
CA ALA A 60 4.18 21.48 2.28
C ALA A 60 3.38 20.58 1.31
N HIS A 61 2.92 21.09 0.17
CA HIS A 61 2.35 20.24 -0.88
C HIS A 61 3.45 19.39 -1.53
N LEU A 62 3.12 18.14 -1.84
CA LEU A 62 4.00 17.26 -2.60
C LEU A 62 4.03 17.71 -4.05
N ILE A 63 5.20 18.17 -4.52
CA ILE A 63 5.40 18.64 -5.90
C ILE A 63 6.39 17.79 -6.69
N GLY A 64 7.03 16.83 -6.06
CA GLY A 64 7.95 15.93 -6.73
C GLY A 64 8.49 14.83 -5.81
N LEU A 65 9.17 13.86 -6.43
CA LEU A 65 9.83 12.76 -5.77
C LEU A 65 11.17 12.49 -6.49
N VAL A 66 12.24 12.36 -5.71
CA VAL A 66 13.57 11.95 -6.21
C VAL A 66 13.92 10.60 -5.62
N PRO A 67 13.98 9.52 -6.40
CA PRO A 67 14.49 8.23 -5.92
C PRO A 67 15.89 8.40 -5.35
N LEU A 68 16.21 7.65 -4.28
CA LEU A 68 17.54 7.75 -3.67
C LEU A 68 18.66 7.44 -4.66
N THR A 69 18.42 6.51 -5.59
CA THR A 69 19.37 6.15 -6.66
C THR A 69 19.70 7.33 -7.58
N GLU A 70 18.67 8.11 -7.96
CA GLU A 70 18.83 9.31 -8.79
C GLU A 70 19.55 10.42 -8.01
N LEU A 71 19.21 10.61 -6.74
CA LEU A 71 19.88 11.57 -5.88
C LEU A 71 21.37 11.24 -5.76
N MET A 72 21.73 9.97 -5.59
CA MET A 72 23.12 9.53 -5.45
C MET A 72 23.92 9.62 -6.76
N ALA A 73 23.24 9.56 -7.91
CA ALA A 73 23.85 9.71 -9.25
C ALA A 73 23.95 11.17 -9.70
N ALA A 74 23.25 12.08 -9.03
CA ALA A 74 23.18 13.49 -9.42
C ALA A 74 24.51 14.23 -9.24
N ALA A 75 24.73 15.25 -10.08
CA ALA A 75 25.87 16.14 -9.90
C ALA A 75 25.71 16.96 -8.59
N PRO A 76 26.80 17.22 -7.84
CA PRO A 76 26.71 17.85 -6.52
C PRO A 76 25.90 19.15 -6.47
N ALA A 77 26.07 20.03 -7.45
CA ALA A 77 25.39 21.32 -7.51
C ALA A 77 24.01 21.29 -8.17
N GLN A 78 23.54 20.12 -8.60
CA GLN A 78 22.29 19.98 -9.34
C GLN A 78 21.07 20.20 -8.44
N PRO A 79 20.14 21.10 -8.79
CA PRO A 79 18.90 21.30 -8.04
C PRO A 79 17.97 20.08 -8.17
N LEU A 80 17.23 19.75 -7.12
CA LEU A 80 16.27 18.63 -7.14
C LEU A 80 15.18 18.81 -8.21
N ALA A 81 14.81 20.05 -8.53
CA ALA A 81 13.85 20.35 -9.60
C ALA A 81 14.21 19.76 -10.96
N GLU A 82 15.50 19.55 -11.23
CA GLU A 82 15.99 19.02 -12.51
C GLU A 82 15.98 17.48 -12.56
N ILE A 83 15.94 16.81 -11.40
CA ILE A 83 16.04 15.35 -11.30
C ILE A 83 14.79 14.71 -10.71
N MET A 84 13.86 15.51 -10.18
CA MET A 84 12.63 14.97 -9.58
C MET A 84 11.63 14.50 -10.64
N ASN A 85 10.89 13.45 -10.31
CA ASN A 85 9.62 13.17 -10.96
C ASN A 85 8.59 14.19 -10.45
N ALA A 86 8.14 15.11 -11.30
CA ALA A 86 7.21 16.19 -10.94
C ALA A 86 5.75 15.72 -10.82
N THR A 87 5.45 14.49 -11.20
CA THR A 87 4.11 13.86 -11.09
C THR A 87 4.21 12.51 -10.42
N PRO A 88 4.66 12.46 -9.14
CA PRO A 88 4.76 11.19 -8.43
C PRO A 88 3.38 10.58 -8.20
N PRO A 89 3.26 9.24 -8.22
CA PRO A 89 2.05 8.60 -7.74
C PRO A 89 1.82 8.99 -6.28
N GLN A 90 0.58 9.24 -5.90
CA GLN A 90 0.23 9.62 -4.52
C GLN A 90 -1.15 9.09 -4.19
N VAL A 91 -1.39 8.83 -2.90
CA VAL A 91 -2.65 8.30 -2.40
C VAL A 91 -3.15 9.09 -1.20
N LEU A 92 -4.46 9.00 -0.93
CA LEU A 92 -5.06 9.50 0.31
C LEU A 92 -4.95 8.44 1.42
N PRO A 93 -5.03 8.84 2.70
CA PRO A 93 -4.91 7.92 3.84
C PRO A 93 -5.97 6.81 3.88
N ASP A 94 -7.15 7.07 3.34
CA ASP A 94 -8.29 6.14 3.29
C ASP A 94 -8.27 5.20 2.08
N MET A 95 -7.27 5.34 1.20
CA MET A 95 -7.10 4.45 0.05
C MET A 95 -6.87 3.01 0.52
N ASP A 96 -7.56 2.08 -0.12
CA ASP A 96 -7.40 0.65 0.11
C ASP A 96 -5.96 0.18 -0.14
N GLN A 97 -5.44 -0.67 0.76
CA GLN A 97 -4.04 -1.12 0.71
C GLN A 97 -3.68 -1.90 -0.56
N GLU A 98 -4.62 -2.68 -1.11
CA GLU A 98 -4.38 -3.44 -2.35
C GLU A 98 -4.19 -2.49 -3.52
N HIS A 99 -5.00 -1.41 -3.55
CA HIS A 99 -4.88 -0.37 -4.56
C HIS A 99 -3.54 0.37 -4.45
N VAL A 100 -3.07 0.65 -3.23
CA VAL A 100 -1.75 1.25 -2.98
C VAL A 100 -0.63 0.36 -3.50
N ALA A 101 -0.71 -0.96 -3.23
CA ALA A 101 0.29 -1.91 -3.70
C ALA A 101 0.29 -2.05 -5.24
N SER A 102 -0.90 -2.09 -5.87
CA SER A 102 -1.04 -2.10 -7.32
C SER A 102 -0.46 -0.85 -7.96
N LEU A 103 -0.77 0.33 -7.40
CA LEU A 103 -0.22 1.61 -7.86
C LEU A 103 1.30 1.65 -7.80
N ALA A 104 1.91 1.10 -6.73
CA ALA A 104 3.35 1.02 -6.59
C ALA A 104 3.99 0.17 -7.71
N ILE A 105 3.39 -0.97 -8.04
CA ILE A 105 3.85 -1.85 -9.11
C ILE A 105 3.73 -1.15 -10.47
N ASP A 106 2.57 -0.59 -10.77
CA ASP A 106 2.28 0.06 -12.07
C ASP A 106 3.18 1.28 -12.31
N ALA A 107 3.45 2.04 -11.25
CA ALA A 107 4.32 3.21 -11.32
C ALA A 107 5.81 2.88 -11.16
N GLY A 108 6.18 1.64 -10.80
CA GLY A 108 7.57 1.22 -10.60
C GLY A 108 8.26 1.91 -9.44
N VAL A 109 7.51 2.25 -8.37
CA VAL A 109 8.06 2.95 -7.19
C VAL A 109 8.17 2.01 -5.99
N SER A 110 9.22 2.20 -5.18
CA SER A 110 9.46 1.40 -3.96
C SER A 110 8.66 1.89 -2.76
N ALA A 111 8.19 3.13 -2.78
CA ALA A 111 7.36 3.71 -1.72
C ALA A 111 6.33 4.65 -2.33
N VAL A 112 5.12 4.67 -1.77
CA VAL A 112 4.03 5.50 -2.28
C VAL A 112 3.78 6.65 -1.31
N PRO A 113 3.93 7.91 -1.74
CA PRO A 113 3.60 9.08 -0.92
C PRO A 113 2.11 9.11 -0.56
N VAL A 114 1.84 9.49 0.68
CA VAL A 114 0.50 9.72 1.21
C VAL A 114 0.32 11.20 1.45
N VAL A 115 -0.72 11.77 0.88
CA VAL A 115 -1.07 13.19 0.99
C VAL A 115 -2.47 13.35 1.57
N ASP A 116 -2.74 14.51 2.17
CA ASP A 116 -4.10 14.86 2.57
C ASP A 116 -4.94 15.34 1.37
N ALA A 117 -6.20 15.67 1.61
CA ALA A 117 -7.12 16.15 0.58
C ALA A 117 -6.69 17.50 -0.04
N ALA A 118 -5.82 18.25 0.61
CA ALA A 118 -5.25 19.49 0.09
C ALA A 118 -3.93 19.26 -0.69
N GLY A 119 -3.38 18.03 -0.66
CA GLY A 119 -2.12 17.68 -1.32
C GLY A 119 -0.88 17.85 -0.45
N HIS A 120 -1.02 18.10 0.86
CA HIS A 120 0.12 18.18 1.76
C HIS A 120 0.67 16.78 2.05
N LEU A 121 1.99 16.66 2.03
CA LEU A 121 2.67 15.40 2.32
C LEU A 121 2.52 14.99 3.78
N LEU A 122 1.85 13.87 4.03
CA LEU A 122 1.74 13.25 5.34
C LEU A 122 2.94 12.31 5.62
N GLY A 123 3.36 11.53 4.64
CA GLY A 123 4.41 10.55 4.74
C GLY A 123 4.39 9.61 3.55
N CYS A 124 4.73 8.33 3.75
CA CYS A 124 4.63 7.32 2.70
C CYS A 124 4.22 5.95 3.24
N VAL A 125 3.76 5.10 2.33
CA VAL A 125 3.71 3.65 2.53
C VAL A 125 5.02 3.06 2.02
N PRO A 126 5.90 2.52 2.90
CA PRO A 126 7.24 2.09 2.53
C PRO A 126 7.23 0.73 1.81
N ALA A 127 8.32 0.40 1.12
CA ALA A 127 8.51 -0.85 0.40
C ALA A 127 8.19 -2.10 1.23
N GLN A 128 8.61 -2.11 2.49
CA GLN A 128 8.35 -3.25 3.39
C GLN A 128 6.86 -3.47 3.63
N ALA A 129 6.08 -2.41 3.77
CA ALA A 129 4.63 -2.50 3.91
C ALA A 129 3.98 -2.98 2.61
N LEU A 130 4.40 -2.47 1.46
CA LEU A 130 3.91 -2.91 0.14
C LEU A 130 4.14 -4.41 -0.07
N ILE A 131 5.32 -4.92 0.26
CA ILE A 131 5.64 -6.36 0.18
C ILE A 131 4.76 -7.17 1.14
N ALA A 132 4.52 -6.67 2.36
CA ALA A 132 3.66 -7.35 3.34
C ALA A 132 2.20 -7.43 2.86
N ILE A 133 1.69 -6.36 2.26
CA ILE A 133 0.35 -6.30 1.65
C ILE A 133 0.24 -7.37 0.55
N LEU A 134 1.14 -7.35 -0.43
CA LEU A 134 1.14 -8.30 -1.55
C LEU A 134 1.23 -9.76 -1.09
N ARG A 135 2.04 -10.04 -0.06
CA ARG A 135 2.16 -11.39 0.51
C ARG A 135 0.85 -11.85 1.15
N ARG A 136 0.16 -10.96 1.87
CA ARG A 136 -1.11 -11.28 2.53
C ARG A 136 -2.19 -11.62 1.50
N GLU A 137 -2.34 -10.79 0.48
CA GLU A 137 -3.27 -11.00 -0.63
C GLU A 137 -3.06 -12.36 -1.30
N HIS A 138 -1.81 -12.70 -1.60
CA HIS A 138 -1.49 -13.99 -2.22
C HIS A 138 -1.92 -15.19 -1.35
N ILE A 139 -1.76 -15.10 -0.03
CA ILE A 139 -2.17 -16.16 0.91
C ILE A 139 -3.71 -16.26 0.98
N GLU A 140 -4.42 -15.14 1.00
CA GLU A 140 -5.88 -15.12 1.04
C GLU A 140 -6.50 -15.71 -0.24
N ASP A 141 -5.95 -15.38 -1.40
CA ASP A 141 -6.37 -15.94 -2.68
C ASP A 141 -6.15 -17.45 -2.73
N MET A 142 -5.00 -17.94 -2.28
CA MET A 142 -4.73 -19.38 -2.20
C MET A 142 -5.72 -20.10 -1.26
N GLN A 143 -6.06 -19.51 -0.11
CA GLN A 143 -7.03 -20.08 0.82
C GLN A 143 -8.45 -20.12 0.23
N ARG A 144 -8.87 -19.10 -0.50
CA ARG A 144 -10.14 -19.10 -1.26
C ARG A 144 -10.16 -20.22 -2.30
N PHE A 145 -9.08 -20.42 -3.06
CA PHE A 145 -8.98 -21.51 -4.04
C PHE A 145 -9.10 -22.89 -3.39
N VAL A 146 -8.41 -23.13 -2.27
CA VAL A 146 -8.47 -24.40 -1.53
C VAL A 146 -9.85 -24.63 -0.93
N GLY A 147 -10.49 -23.58 -0.40
CA GLY A 147 -11.85 -23.66 0.16
C GLY A 147 -12.92 -24.01 -0.89
N ILE A 148 -12.80 -23.47 -2.10
CA ILE A 148 -13.70 -23.78 -3.23
C ILE A 148 -13.53 -25.25 -3.66
N HIS A 149 -12.31 -25.77 -3.71
CA HIS A 149 -12.08 -27.18 -4.05
C HIS A 149 -12.60 -28.17 -3.00
N GLN A 150 -12.52 -27.84 -1.72
CA GLN A 150 -13.07 -28.69 -0.65
C GLN A 150 -14.61 -28.74 -0.68
N ASN A 151 -15.28 -27.62 -0.92
CA ASN A 151 -16.74 -27.59 -1.04
C ASN A 151 -17.23 -28.36 -2.29
N ASN A 152 -16.52 -28.31 -3.40
CA ASN A 152 -16.87 -29.08 -4.59
C ASN A 152 -16.66 -30.61 -4.39
N SER A 153 -15.64 -31.01 -3.63
CA SER A 153 -15.39 -32.42 -3.33
C SER A 153 -16.47 -33.00 -2.44
N GLN A 154 -16.96 -32.23 -1.45
CA GLN A 154 -18.06 -32.65 -0.58
C GLN A 154 -19.39 -32.72 -1.31
N ALA A 155 -19.65 -31.82 -2.25
CA ALA A 155 -20.85 -31.85 -3.09
C ALA A 155 -20.85 -33.07 -4.02
N LEU A 156 -19.71 -33.43 -4.59
CA LEU A 156 -19.57 -34.63 -5.45
C LEU A 156 -19.74 -35.93 -4.64
N HIS A 157 -19.25 -35.99 -3.40
CA HIS A 157 -19.48 -37.14 -2.52
C HIS A 157 -20.95 -37.28 -2.08
N ALA A 158 -21.67 -36.18 -1.90
CA ALA A 158 -23.08 -36.22 -1.56
C ALA A 158 -23.97 -36.72 -2.72
N ILE A 159 -23.55 -36.50 -3.96
CA ILE A 159 -24.27 -36.95 -5.16
C ILE A 159 -24.00 -38.46 -5.47
N SER A 160 -22.84 -39.00 -5.05
CA SER A 160 -22.44 -40.35 -5.30
C SER A 160 -22.77 -41.35 -4.20
N ALA A 161 -23.46 -40.95 -3.14
CA ALA A 161 -23.95 -41.87 -2.09
C ALA A 161 -25.08 -42.73 -2.65
N PRO A 162 -24.98 -44.08 -2.59
CA PRO A 162 -26.03 -44.96 -3.08
C PRO A 162 -27.30 -44.80 -2.25
N PRO A 163 -28.50 -44.89 -2.86
CA PRO A 163 -29.76 -44.79 -2.12
C PRO A 163 -29.85 -45.97 -1.14
N LEU A 164 -30.04 -45.63 0.15
CA LEU A 164 -30.35 -46.62 1.18
C LEU A 164 -31.61 -47.37 0.78
N THR A 165 -31.44 -48.64 0.43
CA THR A 165 -32.52 -49.59 0.22
C THR A 165 -33.31 -49.69 1.52
N ARG A 166 -34.55 -49.19 1.54
CA ARG A 166 -35.54 -49.44 2.61
C ARG A 166 -35.75 -50.93 2.69
N ALA A 167 -35.23 -51.57 3.72
CA ALA A 167 -35.69 -52.89 4.09
C ALA A 167 -37.16 -52.79 4.53
N ARG A 168 -38.04 -53.49 3.85
CA ARG A 168 -39.38 -53.82 4.31
C ARG A 168 -39.24 -54.93 5.34
N GLU A 169 -39.79 -54.71 6.51
CA GLU A 169 -40.70 -55.66 7.19
C GLU A 169 -41.60 -54.84 8.12
#